data_7fe14872809ca5aaa8fad3e2b2e38481
#
_entry.id   7fe14872809ca5aaa8fad3e2b2e38481
#
_cell.length_a   1.000
_cell.length_b   1.000
_cell.length_c   1.000
_cell.angle_alpha   90.00
_cell.angle_beta   90.00
_cell.angle_gamma   90.00
#
_symmetry.space_group_name_H-M   'P 1'
#
loop_
_entity.id
_entity.type
_entity.pdbx_description
1 polymer ?
#
loop_
_entity_poly.entity_id
_entity_poly.type
_entity_poly.pdbx_seq_one_letter_code
_entity_poly.pdbx_strand_id
1 'polypeptide(L)'
;SVNLETGAFKCFRASCDYHGHFVELARDVGFKLEDEAQKQYRTLPQKKVESKPKAIEYLEKRGISADTCKKYNVTTQTNDDNILVFPFYDEQGVMQFVKYRKADFNKDKDKNKEWCEKDTKPILFGMAQCKNFDRLIITEGQIDSLSVAECGFDNCVSVPTGAMGFTWLTNCWDWICKFKEVVVFGDYEKGKI
;
A
#
# COMPACT_ATOMS: atom_id res chain seq x y z
N SER A 1 -28.43 18.06 -3.85
CA SER A 1 -27.52 18.71 -2.90
C SER A 1 -26.13 18.11 -3.00
N VAL A 2 -25.10 18.92 -2.89
CA VAL A 2 -23.69 18.50 -2.86
C VAL A 2 -23.10 19.03 -1.56
N ASN A 3 -22.40 18.18 -0.83
CA ASN A 3 -21.61 18.60 0.31
C ASN A 3 -20.21 19.01 -0.20
N LEU A 4 -19.87 20.29 -0.04
CA LEU A 4 -18.62 20.84 -0.57
C LEU A 4 -17.38 20.41 0.23
N GLU A 5 -17.53 19.98 1.48
CA GLU A 5 -16.40 19.49 2.30
C GLU A 5 -16.06 18.02 1.98
N THR A 6 -17.08 17.19 1.84
CA THR A 6 -16.90 15.75 1.62
C THR A 6 -16.97 15.34 0.15
N GLY A 7 -17.50 16.20 -0.72
CA GLY A 7 -17.77 15.89 -2.12
C GLY A 7 -18.96 14.95 -2.35
N ALA A 8 -19.67 14.54 -1.30
CA ALA A 8 -20.84 13.69 -1.43
C ALA A 8 -22.03 14.44 -2.01
N PHE A 9 -22.80 13.79 -2.88
CA PHE A 9 -24.04 14.34 -3.41
C PHE A 9 -25.21 13.38 -3.27
N LYS A 10 -26.44 13.93 -3.23
CA LYS A 10 -27.68 13.18 -3.26
C LYS A 10 -28.80 13.97 -3.97
N CYS A 11 -29.55 13.28 -4.83
CA CYS A 11 -30.79 13.78 -5.38
C CYS A 11 -31.93 13.60 -4.36
N PHE A 12 -32.67 14.68 -4.05
CA PHE A 12 -33.82 14.64 -3.11
C PHE A 12 -35.18 14.41 -3.79
N ARG A 13 -35.22 14.14 -5.07
CA ARG A 13 -36.45 13.76 -5.76
C ARG A 13 -36.92 12.40 -5.26
N ALA A 14 -38.18 12.27 -4.87
CA ALA A 14 -38.71 11.03 -4.29
C ALA A 14 -38.59 9.79 -5.21
N SER A 15 -38.55 10.01 -6.55
CA SER A 15 -38.37 8.96 -7.55
C SER A 15 -36.96 8.76 -8.03
N CYS A 16 -35.96 9.43 -7.40
CA CYS A 16 -34.58 9.42 -7.84
C CYS A 16 -33.66 9.04 -6.66
N ASP A 17 -33.01 7.90 -6.75
CA ASP A 17 -32.04 7.48 -5.74
C ASP A 17 -30.57 7.77 -6.17
N TYR A 18 -30.38 8.76 -7.08
CA TYR A 18 -29.08 9.12 -7.59
C TYR A 18 -28.27 9.83 -6.51
N HIS A 19 -27.18 9.20 -6.08
CA HIS A 19 -26.25 9.70 -5.05
C HIS A 19 -24.85 9.15 -5.32
N GLY A 20 -23.84 9.75 -4.73
CA GLY A 20 -22.44 9.33 -4.88
C GLY A 20 -21.47 10.43 -4.48
N HIS A 21 -20.31 10.44 -5.08
CA HIS A 21 -19.29 11.45 -4.93
C HIS A 21 -19.24 12.37 -6.14
N PHE A 22 -18.79 13.63 -5.97
CA PHE A 22 -18.80 14.64 -7.05
C PHE A 22 -18.01 14.21 -8.30
N VAL A 23 -17.00 13.35 -8.16
CA VAL A 23 -16.24 12.79 -9.29
C VAL A 23 -17.13 11.93 -10.19
N GLU A 24 -18.04 11.15 -9.62
CA GLU A 24 -19.02 10.34 -10.35
C GLU A 24 -20.05 11.25 -11.05
N LEU A 25 -20.52 12.26 -10.31
CA LEU A 25 -21.42 13.27 -10.87
C LEU A 25 -20.79 13.99 -12.07
N ALA A 26 -19.53 14.44 -11.92
CA ALA A 26 -18.81 15.12 -12.99
C ALA A 26 -18.70 14.25 -14.25
N ARG A 27 -18.36 12.97 -14.08
CA ARG A 27 -18.30 11.99 -15.18
C ARG A 27 -19.64 11.82 -15.87
N ASP A 28 -20.71 11.63 -15.09
CA ASP A 28 -22.05 11.35 -15.62
C ASP A 28 -22.67 12.55 -16.36
N VAL A 29 -22.29 13.78 -15.98
CA VAL A 29 -22.70 15.00 -16.70
C VAL A 29 -21.71 15.43 -17.78
N GLY A 30 -20.67 14.62 -18.03
CA GLY A 30 -19.65 14.91 -19.05
C GLY A 30 -18.73 16.09 -18.71
N PHE A 31 -18.68 16.49 -17.44
CA PHE A 31 -17.78 17.53 -16.99
C PHE A 31 -16.37 16.97 -16.84
N LYS A 32 -15.42 17.52 -17.59
CA LYS A 32 -14.00 17.20 -17.40
C LYS A 32 -13.54 17.96 -16.15
N LEU A 33 -13.27 17.22 -15.08
CA LEU A 33 -12.47 17.78 -13.98
C LEU A 33 -11.12 18.17 -14.58
N GLU A 34 -10.70 19.42 -14.38
CA GLU A 34 -9.35 19.83 -14.72
C GLU A 34 -8.41 18.86 -13.99
N ASP A 35 -7.49 18.23 -14.71
CA ASP A 35 -6.49 17.36 -14.13
C ASP A 35 -5.82 18.14 -13.00
N GLU A 36 -6.02 17.73 -11.75
CA GLU A 36 -5.16 18.18 -10.66
C GLU A 36 -3.74 17.97 -11.16
N ALA A 37 -2.94 19.03 -11.19
CA ALA A 37 -1.58 19.01 -11.73
C ALA A 37 -0.90 17.72 -11.27
N GLN A 38 -0.63 16.79 -12.20
CA GLN A 38 -0.17 15.45 -11.89
C GLN A 38 0.99 15.58 -10.91
N LYS A 39 0.80 15.07 -9.71
CA LYS A 39 1.80 15.16 -8.65
C LYS A 39 3.09 14.53 -9.17
N GLN A 40 4.11 15.36 -9.38
CA GLN A 40 5.41 14.86 -9.83
C GLN A 40 6.08 14.15 -8.67
N TYR A 41 6.34 12.87 -8.87
CA TYR A 41 7.06 12.05 -7.90
C TYR A 41 8.54 11.97 -8.25
N ARG A 42 9.38 11.93 -7.24
CA ARG A 42 10.81 11.72 -7.39
C ARG A 42 11.10 10.28 -7.83
N THR A 43 11.92 10.12 -8.85
CA THR A 43 12.41 8.80 -9.27
C THR A 43 13.45 8.29 -8.28
N LEU A 44 13.28 7.05 -7.82
CA LEU A 44 14.21 6.37 -6.94
C LEU A 44 15.34 5.70 -7.72
N PRO A 45 16.55 5.56 -7.14
CA PRO A 45 17.62 4.79 -7.76
C PRO A 45 17.22 3.32 -7.92
N GLN A 46 17.32 2.79 -9.14
CA GLN A 46 16.98 1.41 -9.48
C GLN A 46 18.18 0.48 -9.21
N LYS A 47 18.54 0.32 -7.94
CA LYS A 47 19.60 -0.60 -7.51
C LYS A 47 19.01 -1.91 -7.02
N LYS A 48 19.72 -3.01 -7.29
CA LYS A 48 19.37 -4.31 -6.71
C LYS A 48 19.46 -4.21 -5.18
N VAL A 49 18.37 -4.52 -4.51
CA VAL A 49 18.32 -4.57 -3.05
C VAL A 49 18.51 -6.03 -2.63
N GLU A 50 19.50 -6.27 -1.75
CA GLU A 50 19.75 -7.58 -1.18
C GLU A 50 19.34 -7.60 0.29
N SER A 51 18.68 -8.69 0.71
CA SER A 51 18.26 -8.86 2.10
C SER A 51 19.45 -9.10 3.00
N LYS A 52 19.64 -8.24 3.98
CA LYS A 52 20.70 -8.38 4.97
C LYS A 52 20.30 -9.38 6.08
N PRO A 53 21.30 -10.00 6.75
CA PRO A 53 21.04 -10.99 7.80
C PRO A 53 20.11 -10.49 8.92
N LYS A 54 20.23 -9.23 9.33
CA LYS A 54 19.37 -8.65 10.38
C LYS A 54 17.91 -8.51 9.97
N ALA A 55 17.62 -8.22 8.71
CA ALA A 55 16.24 -8.22 8.21
C ALA A 55 15.64 -9.64 8.21
N ILE A 56 16.44 -10.62 7.79
CA ILE A 56 16.04 -12.03 7.80
C ILE A 56 15.76 -12.49 9.23
N GLU A 57 16.69 -12.27 10.16
CA GLU A 57 16.53 -12.61 11.58
C GLU A 57 15.26 -11.99 12.20
N TYR A 58 14.99 -10.72 11.88
CA TYR A 58 13.79 -10.03 12.35
C TYR A 58 12.50 -10.69 11.85
N LEU A 59 12.46 -11.07 10.59
CA LEU A 59 11.28 -11.70 9.99
C LEU A 59 11.13 -13.16 10.44
N GLU A 60 12.22 -13.91 10.58
CA GLU A 60 12.20 -15.29 11.09
C GLU A 60 11.63 -15.38 12.52
N LYS A 61 11.93 -14.42 13.39
CA LYS A 61 11.31 -14.29 14.72
C LYS A 61 9.77 -14.12 14.66
N ARG A 62 9.22 -13.78 13.50
CA ARG A 62 7.78 -13.62 13.23
C ARG A 62 7.20 -14.76 12.39
N GLY A 63 7.98 -15.83 12.18
CA GLY A 63 7.56 -16.97 11.39
C GLY A 63 7.60 -16.75 9.87
N ILE A 64 8.30 -15.72 9.40
CA ILE A 64 8.46 -15.42 7.96
C ILE A 64 9.86 -15.86 7.54
N SER A 65 9.95 -16.74 6.54
CA SER A 65 11.20 -17.37 6.11
C SER A 65 12.18 -16.39 5.45
N ALA A 66 13.45 -16.80 5.43
CA ALA A 66 14.49 -16.09 4.68
C ALA A 66 14.17 -15.96 3.19
N ASP A 67 13.49 -16.96 2.61
CA ASP A 67 13.13 -16.96 1.20
C ASP A 67 12.03 -15.93 0.90
N THR A 68 11.01 -15.80 1.76
CA THR A 68 10.01 -14.74 1.67
C THR A 68 10.65 -13.37 1.86
N CYS A 69 11.55 -13.19 2.85
CA CYS A 69 12.30 -11.96 3.03
C CYS A 69 13.05 -11.53 1.75
N LYS A 70 13.78 -12.46 1.13
CA LYS A 70 14.53 -12.22 -0.11
C LYS A 70 13.61 -11.97 -1.31
N LYS A 71 12.53 -12.73 -1.44
CA LYS A 71 11.52 -12.57 -2.51
C LYS A 71 10.95 -11.15 -2.55
N TYR A 72 10.71 -10.55 -1.38
CA TYR A 72 10.16 -9.20 -1.25
C TYR A 72 11.24 -8.12 -1.10
N ASN A 73 12.52 -8.48 -1.18
CA ASN A 73 13.69 -7.59 -1.05
C ASN A 73 13.70 -6.78 0.26
N VAL A 74 13.13 -7.32 1.34
CA VAL A 74 13.18 -6.66 2.65
C VAL A 74 14.61 -6.67 3.17
N THR A 75 15.10 -5.53 3.63
CA THR A 75 16.48 -5.38 4.08
C THR A 75 16.57 -4.44 5.29
N THR A 76 17.77 -4.11 5.72
CA THR A 76 18.01 -3.04 6.69
C THR A 76 18.75 -1.87 6.07
N GLN A 77 18.66 -0.70 6.68
CA GLN A 77 19.33 0.50 6.22
C GLN A 77 20.87 0.29 6.22
N THR A 78 21.59 1.00 5.34
CA THR A 78 23.03 0.79 5.16
C THR A 78 23.84 1.06 6.43
N ASN A 79 23.45 2.10 7.17
CA ASN A 79 24.19 2.58 8.35
C ASN A 79 23.51 2.24 9.68
N ASP A 80 22.35 1.59 9.66
CA ASP A 80 21.59 1.24 10.86
C ASP A 80 20.77 -0.03 10.63
N ASP A 81 21.26 -1.14 11.16
CA ASP A 81 20.60 -2.44 11.02
C ASP A 81 19.32 -2.58 11.88
N ASN A 82 19.02 -1.62 12.76
CA ASN A 82 17.76 -1.55 13.49
C ASN A 82 16.61 -0.92 12.67
N ILE A 83 16.93 -0.41 11.49
CA ILE A 83 15.92 0.16 10.59
C ILE A 83 15.66 -0.81 9.45
N LEU A 84 14.50 -1.45 9.48
CA LEU A 84 14.01 -2.27 8.37
C LEU A 84 13.62 -1.37 7.20
N VAL A 85 13.87 -1.84 6.00
CA VAL A 85 13.58 -1.17 4.74
C VAL A 85 12.68 -2.08 3.91
N PHE A 86 11.51 -1.57 3.56
CA PHE A 86 10.55 -2.21 2.68
C PHE A 86 10.52 -1.44 1.35
N PRO A 87 11.17 -1.93 0.29
CA PRO A 87 11.09 -1.35 -1.04
C PRO A 87 9.80 -1.81 -1.75
N PHE A 88 9.13 -0.88 -2.39
CA PHE A 88 7.89 -1.12 -3.13
C PHE A 88 8.19 -1.07 -4.62
N TYR A 89 7.95 -2.16 -5.30
CA TYR A 89 8.15 -2.30 -6.74
C TYR A 89 6.78 -2.40 -7.43
N ASP A 90 6.63 -1.70 -8.54
CA ASP A 90 5.47 -1.86 -9.40
C ASP A 90 5.46 -3.21 -10.14
N GLU A 91 4.44 -3.46 -10.95
CA GLU A 91 4.30 -4.71 -11.72
C GLU A 91 5.42 -4.92 -12.77
N GLN A 92 6.16 -3.85 -13.12
CA GLN A 92 7.33 -3.91 -14.01
C GLN A 92 8.65 -4.11 -13.25
N GLY A 93 8.60 -4.18 -11.92
CA GLY A 93 9.78 -4.32 -11.06
C GLY A 93 10.57 -3.02 -10.87
N VAL A 94 9.96 -1.86 -11.14
CA VAL A 94 10.55 -0.55 -10.89
C VAL A 94 10.24 -0.09 -9.47
N MET A 95 11.27 0.29 -8.71
CA MET A 95 11.10 0.78 -7.34
C MET A 95 10.47 2.17 -7.34
N GLN A 96 9.27 2.28 -6.78
CA GLN A 96 8.47 3.50 -6.75
C GLN A 96 8.40 4.16 -5.37
N PHE A 97 8.52 3.37 -4.29
CA PHE A 97 8.31 3.84 -2.93
C PHE A 97 9.17 3.04 -1.95
N VAL A 98 9.52 3.65 -0.81
CA VAL A 98 10.26 2.97 0.26
C VAL A 98 9.67 3.35 1.61
N LYS A 99 9.42 2.35 2.43
CA LYS A 99 8.99 2.51 3.81
C LYS A 99 10.07 1.98 4.76
N TYR A 100 10.24 2.70 5.85
CA TYR A 100 11.19 2.38 6.91
C TYR A 100 10.43 2.05 8.20
N ARG A 101 10.97 1.13 8.99
CA ARG A 101 10.42 0.74 10.29
C ARG A 101 11.54 0.44 11.29
N LYS A 102 11.45 1.00 12.50
CA LYS A 102 12.32 0.61 13.61
C LYS A 102 11.97 -0.80 14.07
N ALA A 103 13.00 -1.67 14.12
CA ALA A 103 12.85 -3.05 14.58
C ALA A 103 12.61 -3.12 16.10
N ASP A 104 13.27 -2.26 16.86
CA ASP A 104 13.27 -2.16 18.31
C ASP A 104 12.54 -0.90 18.83
N PHE A 105 11.46 -0.49 18.16
CA PHE A 105 10.70 0.70 18.50
C PHE A 105 10.27 0.73 19.97
N ASN A 106 10.64 1.82 20.66
CA ASN A 106 10.24 2.10 22.03
C ASN A 106 9.42 3.41 22.09
N LYS A 107 8.16 3.32 22.52
CA LYS A 107 7.23 4.46 22.57
C LYS A 107 7.74 5.63 23.43
N ASP A 108 8.55 5.35 24.47
CA ASP A 108 9.03 6.37 25.40
C ASP A 108 10.27 7.11 24.87
N LYS A 109 10.98 6.52 23.91
CA LYS A 109 12.26 7.04 23.38
C LYS A 109 12.17 7.48 21.93
N ASP A 110 11.29 6.88 21.17
CA ASP A 110 11.22 7.06 19.73
C ASP A 110 10.03 7.90 19.29
N LYS A 111 10.30 8.93 18.50
CA LYS A 111 9.26 9.80 17.96
C LYS A 111 8.37 9.08 16.93
N ASN A 112 8.97 8.28 16.05
CA ASN A 112 8.29 7.61 14.96
C ASN A 112 8.67 6.12 14.91
N LYS A 113 7.69 5.26 14.81
CA LYS A 113 7.87 3.83 14.56
C LYS A 113 8.19 3.54 13.09
N GLU A 114 7.53 4.27 12.21
CA GLU A 114 7.57 4.09 10.77
C GLU A 114 7.59 5.44 10.06
N TRP A 115 8.24 5.50 8.91
CA TRP A 115 8.23 6.66 8.00
C TRP A 115 8.48 6.20 6.57
N CYS A 116 8.22 7.10 5.62
CA CYS A 116 8.37 6.82 4.19
C CYS A 116 9.39 7.75 3.55
N GLU A 117 9.96 7.32 2.45
CA GLU A 117 10.80 8.17 1.60
C GLU A 117 9.95 9.28 0.99
N LYS A 118 10.43 10.54 1.12
CA LYS A 118 9.67 11.72 0.72
C LYS A 118 9.54 11.84 -0.80
N ASP A 119 8.43 12.40 -1.24
CA ASP A 119 8.13 12.76 -2.62
C ASP A 119 8.19 11.58 -3.61
N THR A 120 8.03 10.36 -3.11
CA THR A 120 7.99 9.13 -3.89
C THR A 120 6.56 8.69 -4.17
N LYS A 121 6.36 7.91 -5.25
CA LYS A 121 5.03 7.48 -5.70
C LYS A 121 4.47 6.38 -4.78
N PRO A 122 3.46 6.65 -3.96
CA PRO A 122 2.87 5.62 -3.11
C PRO A 122 2.14 4.59 -3.97
N ILE A 123 2.53 3.33 -3.82
CA ILE A 123 1.93 2.16 -4.45
C ILE A 123 1.75 1.05 -3.41
N LEU A 124 1.12 -0.06 -3.78
CA LEU A 124 0.98 -1.22 -2.91
C LEU A 124 2.32 -1.97 -2.80
N PHE A 125 2.65 -2.43 -1.59
CA PHE A 125 3.79 -3.32 -1.36
C PHE A 125 3.47 -4.72 -1.87
N GLY A 126 4.38 -5.34 -2.62
CA GLY A 126 4.19 -6.71 -3.10
C GLY A 126 3.60 -6.83 -4.51
N MET A 127 3.37 -5.72 -5.24
CA MET A 127 2.83 -5.78 -6.60
C MET A 127 3.69 -6.62 -7.56
N ALA A 128 5.01 -6.46 -7.50
CA ALA A 128 5.95 -7.20 -8.36
C ALA A 128 5.97 -8.72 -8.08
N GLN A 129 5.46 -9.16 -6.93
CA GLN A 129 5.43 -10.58 -6.55
C GLN A 129 4.14 -11.28 -6.98
N CYS A 130 3.11 -10.54 -7.40
CA CYS A 130 1.86 -11.11 -7.88
C CYS A 130 2.06 -11.87 -9.20
N LYS A 131 1.49 -13.08 -9.30
CA LYS A 131 1.71 -14.00 -10.42
C LYS A 131 0.58 -14.04 -11.45
N ASN A 132 -0.63 -13.73 -11.01
CA ASN A 132 -1.84 -13.79 -11.84
C ASN A 132 -2.85 -12.75 -11.36
N PHE A 133 -3.99 -12.66 -12.05
CA PHE A 133 -5.05 -11.70 -11.73
C PHE A 133 -6.35 -12.38 -11.25
N ASP A 134 -6.26 -13.54 -10.58
CA ASP A 134 -7.45 -14.21 -10.05
C ASP A 134 -7.95 -13.52 -8.79
N ARG A 135 -7.23 -13.64 -7.69
CA ARG A 135 -7.59 -13.03 -6.40
C ARG A 135 -6.42 -12.20 -5.88
N LEU A 136 -6.71 -10.98 -5.44
CA LEU A 136 -5.78 -10.10 -4.73
C LEU A 136 -6.18 -10.03 -3.26
N ILE A 137 -5.22 -10.19 -2.37
CA ILE A 137 -5.39 -9.96 -0.93
C ILE A 137 -4.69 -8.66 -0.58
N ILE A 138 -5.40 -7.71 0.03
CA ILE A 138 -4.85 -6.42 0.49
C ILE A 138 -4.86 -6.41 2.01
N THR A 139 -3.70 -6.28 2.63
CA THR A 139 -3.52 -6.17 4.08
C THR A 139 -3.16 -4.73 4.49
N GLU A 140 -3.24 -4.43 5.78
CA GLU A 140 -2.87 -3.12 6.30
C GLU A 140 -1.35 -2.94 6.41
N GLY A 141 -0.64 -3.93 6.93
CA GLY A 141 0.80 -3.86 7.17
C GLY A 141 1.64 -4.71 6.22
N GLN A 142 2.91 -4.30 6.01
CA GLN A 142 3.85 -5.05 5.17
C GLN A 142 4.16 -6.43 5.76
N ILE A 143 4.25 -6.52 7.09
CA ILE A 143 4.52 -7.79 7.78
C ILE A 143 3.31 -8.73 7.62
N ASP A 144 2.10 -8.20 7.62
CA ASP A 144 0.88 -9.00 7.44
C ASP A 144 0.82 -9.61 6.04
N SER A 145 1.15 -8.81 5.01
CA SER A 145 1.23 -9.34 3.63
C SER A 145 2.33 -10.39 3.47
N LEU A 146 3.48 -10.22 4.15
CA LEU A 146 4.54 -11.24 4.15
C LEU A 146 4.10 -12.52 4.87
N SER A 147 3.32 -12.40 5.96
CA SER A 147 2.77 -13.57 6.67
C SER A 147 1.77 -14.34 5.82
N VAL A 148 0.91 -13.62 5.08
CA VAL A 148 -0.03 -14.23 4.13
C VAL A 148 0.72 -14.91 2.98
N ALA A 149 1.78 -14.27 2.47
CA ALA A 149 2.63 -14.86 1.43
C ALA A 149 3.36 -16.11 1.91
N GLU A 150 3.82 -16.14 3.17
CA GLU A 150 4.43 -17.31 3.81
C GLU A 150 3.47 -18.50 3.88
N CYS A 151 2.16 -18.23 4.00
CA CYS A 151 1.11 -19.24 3.93
C CYS A 151 0.82 -19.74 2.50
N GLY A 152 1.55 -19.28 1.48
CA GLY A 152 1.43 -19.73 0.09
C GLY A 152 0.48 -18.88 -0.78
N PHE A 153 0.01 -17.73 -0.31
CA PHE A 153 -0.82 -16.81 -1.10
C PHE A 153 0.06 -15.75 -1.78
N ASP A 154 0.49 -16.01 -3.00
CA ASP A 154 1.43 -15.15 -3.73
C ASP A 154 0.86 -13.76 -4.08
N ASN A 155 -0.45 -13.65 -4.33
CA ASN A 155 -1.10 -12.39 -4.67
C ASN A 155 -1.54 -11.63 -3.40
N CYS A 156 -0.59 -11.34 -2.53
CA CYS A 156 -0.84 -10.54 -1.33
C CYS A 156 0.00 -9.26 -1.35
N VAL A 157 -0.67 -8.16 -1.11
CA VAL A 157 -0.10 -6.81 -1.08
C VAL A 157 -0.51 -6.09 0.20
N SER A 158 0.18 -5.00 0.54
CA SER A 158 -0.26 -4.15 1.65
C SER A 158 -0.25 -2.67 1.28
N VAL A 159 -1.09 -1.89 1.98
CA VAL A 159 -1.12 -0.44 1.81
C VAL A 159 0.17 0.21 2.32
N PRO A 160 0.63 1.34 1.70
CA PRO A 160 1.90 1.96 2.08
C PRO A 160 1.85 2.70 3.41
N THR A 161 0.73 3.35 3.75
CA THR A 161 0.66 4.36 4.83
C THR A 161 -0.48 4.15 5.82
N GLY A 162 -0.85 2.89 6.08
CA GLY A 162 -1.95 2.53 6.99
C GLY A 162 -3.34 2.77 6.38
N ALA A 163 -4.38 2.33 7.11
CA ALA A 163 -5.76 2.23 6.62
C ALA A 163 -6.41 3.57 6.21
N MET A 164 -5.98 4.69 6.77
CA MET A 164 -6.60 6.00 6.53
C MET A 164 -6.02 6.77 5.33
N GLY A 165 -4.94 6.28 4.72
CA GLY A 165 -4.27 6.95 3.60
C GLY A 165 -4.61 6.32 2.26
N PHE A 166 -5.39 7.02 1.40
CA PHE A 166 -5.81 6.50 0.08
C PHE A 166 -5.05 7.08 -1.12
N THR A 167 -3.97 7.84 -0.90
CA THR A 167 -3.20 8.45 -1.99
C THR A 167 -2.56 7.44 -2.95
N TRP A 168 -2.39 6.20 -2.53
CA TRP A 168 -1.91 5.08 -3.34
C TRP A 168 -2.96 4.55 -4.32
N LEU A 169 -4.25 4.73 -4.00
CA LEU A 169 -5.35 4.09 -4.74
C LEU A 169 -5.37 4.57 -6.20
N THR A 170 -5.23 5.87 -6.44
CA THR A 170 -5.18 6.44 -7.79
C THR A 170 -3.99 5.90 -8.60
N ASN A 171 -2.88 5.61 -7.94
CA ASN A 171 -1.68 5.07 -8.58
C ASN A 171 -1.76 3.56 -8.90
N CYS A 172 -2.68 2.83 -8.23
CA CYS A 172 -2.80 1.38 -8.32
C CYS A 172 -4.15 0.92 -8.90
N TRP A 173 -5.09 1.84 -9.15
CA TRP A 173 -6.47 1.51 -9.50
C TRP A 173 -6.56 0.61 -10.73
N ASP A 174 -5.95 0.99 -11.84
CA ASP A 174 -6.00 0.22 -13.09
C ASP A 174 -5.36 -1.17 -12.94
N TRP A 175 -4.36 -1.30 -12.06
CA TRP A 175 -3.74 -2.58 -11.76
C TRP A 175 -4.65 -3.45 -10.90
N ILE A 176 -5.30 -2.88 -9.87
CA ILE A 176 -6.26 -3.59 -9.01
C ILE A 176 -7.45 -4.10 -9.83
N CYS A 177 -7.95 -3.30 -10.75
CA CYS A 177 -9.07 -3.65 -11.62
C CYS A 177 -8.79 -4.83 -12.58
N LYS A 178 -7.53 -5.27 -12.71
CA LYS A 178 -7.19 -6.48 -13.49
C LYS A 178 -7.58 -7.77 -12.75
N PHE A 179 -7.73 -7.73 -11.42
CA PHE A 179 -8.07 -8.92 -10.63
C PHE A 179 -9.56 -9.22 -10.65
N LYS A 180 -9.90 -10.51 -10.69
CA LYS A 180 -11.30 -10.99 -10.67
C LYS A 180 -11.95 -10.79 -9.31
N GLU A 181 -11.16 -10.87 -8.24
CA GLU A 181 -11.62 -10.75 -6.86
C GLU A 181 -10.58 -9.97 -6.04
N VAL A 182 -11.05 -9.09 -5.18
CA VAL A 182 -10.22 -8.36 -4.22
C VAL A 182 -10.74 -8.63 -2.81
N VAL A 183 -9.88 -9.16 -1.95
CA VAL A 183 -10.17 -9.42 -0.55
C VAL A 183 -9.38 -8.43 0.30
N VAL A 184 -10.06 -7.68 1.15
CA VAL A 184 -9.42 -6.80 2.13
C VAL A 184 -9.33 -7.56 3.46
N PHE A 185 -8.11 -7.74 3.94
CA PHE A 185 -7.80 -8.40 5.20
C PHE A 185 -7.26 -7.36 6.18
N GLY A 186 -8.17 -6.80 6.97
CA GLY A 186 -7.87 -5.75 7.95
C GLY A 186 -7.68 -6.29 9.35
N ASP A 187 -7.10 -5.46 10.21
CA ASP A 187 -6.93 -5.77 11.62
C ASP A 187 -8.29 -5.73 12.35
N TYR A 188 -8.49 -6.70 13.24
CA TYR A 188 -9.69 -6.76 14.07
C TYR A 188 -9.40 -6.15 15.44
N GLU A 189 -9.82 -4.91 15.64
CA GLU A 189 -9.67 -4.23 16.92
C GLU A 189 -11.01 -4.08 17.64
N LYS A 190 -11.10 -4.58 18.90
CA LYS A 190 -12.25 -4.37 19.82
C LYS A 190 -13.62 -4.70 19.22
N GLY A 191 -13.71 -5.73 18.38
CA GLY A 191 -14.97 -6.14 17.75
C GLY A 191 -15.41 -5.30 16.57
N LYS A 192 -14.50 -4.52 15.96
CA LYS A 192 -14.74 -3.73 14.74
C LYS A 192 -13.62 -4.00 13.75
N ILE A 193 -13.99 -4.12 12.48
CA ILE A 193 -13.11 -4.08 11.32
C ILE A 193 -13.00 -2.65 10.85
#